data_1ed215dbc38c8b9a42fac59db8bc08d1
#
_entry.id   1ed215dbc38c8b9a42fac59db8bc08d1
#
_cell.length_a   1.000
_cell.length_b   1.000
_cell.length_c   1.000
_cell.angle_alpha   90.00
_cell.angle_beta   90.00
_cell.angle_gamma   90.00
#
_symmetry.space_group_name_H-M   'P 1'
#
loop_
_entity.id
_entity.type
_entity.pdbx_description
1 polymer ?
#
loop_
_entity_poly.entity_id
_entity_poly.type
_entity_poly.pdbx_seq_one_letter_code
_entity_poly.pdbx_strand_id
1 'polypeptide(L)'
;MQRPTANIEWKDGIPYHKDFDDIYFNANDGLAETEYVFIEANRLKERLRNATNDQDTLRVCETGFGSGLNFIACYALWRSLPEPKKRLEFSSIEGFPLSISDLKLASKIWPELGFEYKELLNQYPSPITGFHYLEFESGRVSLKLFFEELNNALDKYQFFSDVWFLDGFAPSKNEEMWNSKLFDHMALYSNHQTTVSTFTAAGFVRRNLIDAGFIVSKISGFKQKREMITASRHLESTTKTQALPDQAWHISENSSPNIKHGHVLVIGAGIAGLTTAITLARKGFKATIIEKQEGPLQGASGQKQLIMYGKFPQQYTPEARLLIQAQLYAQTFF
;
A
#
# COMPACT_ATOMS: atom_id res chain seq x y z
N MET A 1 6.44 -4.77 -18.11
CA MET A 1 7.89 -4.55 -18.32
C MET A 1 8.60 -4.75 -16.99
N GLN A 2 9.87 -5.18 -17.04
CA GLN A 2 10.70 -5.20 -15.84
C GLN A 2 11.00 -3.74 -15.44
N ARG A 3 10.84 -3.43 -14.17
CA ARG A 3 11.19 -2.13 -13.61
C ARG A 3 12.68 -2.12 -13.30
N PRO A 4 13.42 -1.03 -13.55
CA PRO A 4 14.78 -0.92 -13.05
C PRO A 4 14.75 -0.98 -11.52
N THR A 5 15.65 -1.76 -10.96
CA THR A 5 15.90 -1.73 -9.51
C THR A 5 16.70 -0.50 -9.14
N ALA A 6 16.61 -0.09 -7.88
CA ALA A 6 17.37 1.04 -7.35
C ALA A 6 18.88 0.86 -7.59
N ASN A 7 19.54 1.93 -8.03
CA ASN A 7 20.98 1.99 -8.18
C ASN A 7 21.61 2.40 -6.85
N ILE A 8 21.86 1.42 -5.98
CA ILE A 8 22.34 1.68 -4.62
C ILE A 8 23.78 1.25 -4.39
N GLU A 9 24.38 1.87 -3.40
CA GLU A 9 25.65 1.49 -2.81
C GLU A 9 25.50 1.42 -1.28
N TRP A 10 26.04 0.39 -0.65
CA TRP A 10 26.03 0.27 0.79
C TRP A 10 27.29 0.94 1.37
N LYS A 11 27.10 2.03 2.15
CA LYS A 11 28.17 2.76 2.84
C LYS A 11 27.94 2.63 4.34
N ASP A 12 28.88 2.02 5.04
CA ASP A 12 28.80 1.79 6.50
C ASP A 12 27.48 1.18 6.98
N GLY A 13 26.93 0.25 6.18
CA GLY A 13 25.65 -0.40 6.47
C GLY A 13 24.40 0.42 6.13
N ILE A 14 24.54 1.57 5.48
CA ILE A 14 23.44 2.44 5.05
C ILE A 14 23.30 2.36 3.53
N PRO A 15 22.09 2.10 2.99
CA PRO A 15 21.87 2.12 1.55
C PRO A 15 21.77 3.56 1.04
N TYR A 16 22.58 3.88 0.07
CA TYR A 16 22.68 5.17 -0.58
C TYR A 16 22.27 5.04 -2.04
N HIS A 17 21.32 5.86 -2.49
CA HIS A 17 20.90 5.89 -3.89
C HIS A 17 21.77 6.82 -4.71
N LYS A 18 22.49 6.28 -5.71
CA LYS A 18 23.47 7.05 -6.47
C LYS A 18 22.84 8.14 -7.34
N ASP A 19 21.68 7.85 -7.94
CA ASP A 19 21.05 8.77 -8.88
C ASP A 19 20.37 9.95 -8.18
N PHE A 20 19.88 9.76 -6.94
CA PHE A 20 19.26 10.81 -6.13
C PHE A 20 20.23 11.44 -5.12
N ASP A 21 21.42 10.89 -4.97
CA ASP A 21 22.45 11.39 -4.02
C ASP A 21 21.87 11.50 -2.59
N ASP A 22 21.13 10.46 -2.15
CA ASP A 22 20.45 10.47 -0.86
C ASP A 22 20.45 9.08 -0.21
N ILE A 23 20.23 9.03 1.11
CA ILE A 23 20.14 7.79 1.89
C ILE A 23 18.69 7.33 2.04
N TYR A 24 18.48 6.01 2.11
CA TYR A 24 17.14 5.47 2.34
C TYR A 24 16.67 5.65 3.79
N PHE A 25 17.56 5.57 4.74
CA PHE A 25 17.28 5.72 6.17
C PHE A 25 18.56 5.92 6.95
N ASN A 26 18.45 6.46 8.15
CA ASN A 26 19.53 6.48 9.13
C ASN A 26 19.57 5.14 9.87
N ALA A 27 20.68 4.39 9.78
CA ALA A 27 20.80 3.06 10.40
C ALA A 27 20.63 3.07 11.92
N ASN A 28 21.02 4.15 12.59
CA ASN A 28 20.91 4.24 14.04
C ASN A 28 19.52 4.67 14.53
N ASP A 29 18.82 5.48 13.76
CA ASP A 29 17.63 6.18 14.21
C ASP A 29 16.42 6.00 13.29
N GLY A 30 16.54 5.28 12.17
CA GLY A 30 15.50 5.16 11.16
C GLY A 30 14.18 4.62 11.69
N LEU A 31 14.22 3.58 12.55
CA LEU A 31 13.01 3.06 13.17
C LEU A 31 12.34 4.09 14.10
N ALA A 32 13.14 4.75 14.96
CA ALA A 32 12.62 5.77 15.86
C ALA A 32 12.09 7.00 15.10
N GLU A 33 12.70 7.36 13.96
CA GLU A 33 12.19 8.40 13.06
C GLU A 33 10.85 7.98 12.43
N THR A 34 10.75 6.74 11.94
CA THR A 34 9.49 6.17 11.42
C THR A 34 8.38 6.20 12.47
N GLU A 35 8.68 5.76 13.70
CA GLU A 35 7.73 5.78 14.81
C GLU A 35 7.23 7.20 15.11
N TYR A 36 8.13 8.15 15.24
CA TYR A 36 7.80 9.54 15.54
C TYR A 36 7.07 10.24 14.40
N VAL A 37 7.65 10.21 13.19
CA VAL A 37 7.17 10.99 12.04
C VAL A 37 5.89 10.41 11.48
N PHE A 38 5.76 9.09 11.41
CA PHE A 38 4.68 8.47 10.66
C PHE A 38 3.65 7.79 11.56
N ILE A 39 4.07 7.05 12.58
CA ILE A 39 3.16 6.28 13.44
C ILE A 39 2.50 7.17 14.48
N GLU A 40 3.29 7.89 15.29
CA GLU A 40 2.77 8.72 16.38
C GLU A 40 2.05 9.96 15.86
N ALA A 41 2.66 10.67 14.90
CA ALA A 41 2.06 11.88 14.32
C ALA A 41 0.67 11.64 13.70
N ASN A 42 0.41 10.43 13.21
CA ASN A 42 -0.90 10.02 12.67
C ASN A 42 -1.76 9.24 13.68
N ARG A 43 -1.30 9.03 14.92
CA ARG A 43 -2.01 8.33 15.99
C ARG A 43 -2.44 6.91 15.57
N LEU A 44 -1.58 6.19 14.84
CA LEU A 44 -1.94 4.89 14.26
C LEU A 44 -2.39 3.87 15.30
N LYS A 45 -1.70 3.83 16.45
CA LYS A 45 -2.02 2.92 17.55
C LYS A 45 -3.48 3.06 18.02
N GLU A 46 -3.92 4.29 18.22
CA GLU A 46 -5.29 4.57 18.65
C GLU A 46 -6.28 4.24 17.53
N ARG A 47 -5.96 4.65 16.32
CA ARG A 47 -6.84 4.45 15.15
C ARG A 47 -7.04 2.97 14.83
N LEU A 48 -6.01 2.12 14.98
CA LEU A 48 -6.08 0.68 14.80
C LEU A 48 -6.91 0.01 15.90
N ARG A 49 -6.84 0.50 17.15
CA ARG A 49 -7.60 -0.05 18.29
C ARG A 49 -9.10 0.26 18.25
N ASN A 50 -9.49 1.34 17.57
CA ASN A 50 -10.89 1.79 17.52
C ASN A 50 -11.68 1.05 16.44
N ALA A 51 -11.67 -0.30 16.50
CA ALA A 51 -12.50 -1.13 15.65
C ALA A 51 -13.92 -1.20 16.17
N THR A 52 -14.91 -1.03 15.30
CA THR A 52 -16.34 -1.20 15.60
C THR A 52 -16.85 -2.56 15.14
N ASN A 53 -16.13 -3.19 14.21
CA ASN A 53 -16.40 -4.54 13.69
C ASN A 53 -15.14 -5.12 13.01
N ASP A 54 -15.19 -6.41 12.67
CA ASP A 54 -14.06 -7.15 12.08
C ASP A 54 -13.70 -6.72 10.65
N GLN A 55 -14.51 -5.89 10.01
CA GLN A 55 -14.31 -5.37 8.65
C GLN A 55 -13.69 -3.96 8.65
N ASP A 56 -13.68 -3.30 9.82
CA ASP A 56 -13.08 -1.97 9.91
C ASP A 56 -11.62 -2.02 9.49
N THR A 57 -11.27 -1.16 8.54
CA THR A 57 -9.95 -1.11 7.93
C THR A 57 -9.36 0.27 8.12
N LEU A 58 -8.09 0.35 8.51
CA LEU A 58 -7.27 1.56 8.43
C LEU A 58 -6.42 1.48 7.17
N ARG A 59 -6.61 2.45 6.28
CA ARG A 59 -5.88 2.55 5.01
C ARG A 59 -4.75 3.55 5.15
N VAL A 60 -3.53 3.08 4.99
CA VAL A 60 -2.32 3.89 4.94
C VAL A 60 -1.83 3.93 3.50
N CYS A 61 -1.51 5.11 3.00
CA CYS A 61 -0.86 5.27 1.71
C CYS A 61 0.48 5.98 1.88
N GLU A 62 1.49 5.52 1.16
CA GLU A 62 2.86 5.99 1.24
C GLU A 62 3.41 6.32 -0.14
N THR A 63 4.26 7.33 -0.22
CA THR A 63 5.14 7.59 -1.34
C THR A 63 6.56 7.14 -0.98
N GLY A 64 7.16 6.25 -1.82
CA GLY A 64 8.51 5.72 -1.58
C GLY A 64 8.54 4.55 -0.59
N PHE A 65 8.45 3.32 -1.09
CA PHE A 65 8.53 2.11 -0.25
C PHE A 65 9.92 1.89 0.34
N GLY A 66 10.96 2.18 -0.45
CA GLY A 66 12.35 2.03 -0.05
C GLY A 66 12.66 0.64 0.51
N SER A 67 13.13 0.57 1.75
CA SER A 67 13.41 -0.67 2.48
C SER A 67 12.17 -1.33 3.07
N GLY A 68 10.99 -0.71 2.95
CA GLY A 68 9.74 -1.15 3.55
C GLY A 68 9.62 -0.88 5.05
N LEU A 69 10.53 -0.10 5.63
CA LEU A 69 10.59 0.13 7.07
C LEU A 69 9.27 0.65 7.65
N ASN A 70 8.63 1.62 6.98
CA ASN A 70 7.35 2.18 7.44
C ASN A 70 6.24 1.12 7.47
N PHE A 71 6.13 0.29 6.42
CA PHE A 71 5.20 -0.84 6.41
C PHE A 71 5.51 -1.84 7.52
N ILE A 72 6.77 -2.24 7.67
CA ILE A 72 7.22 -3.21 8.66
C ILE A 72 6.95 -2.72 10.08
N ALA A 73 7.21 -1.45 10.39
CA ALA A 73 6.91 -0.84 11.68
C ALA A 73 5.40 -0.79 11.95
N CYS A 74 4.58 -0.45 10.93
CA CYS A 74 3.12 -0.51 11.04
C CYS A 74 2.60 -1.93 11.26
N TYR A 75 3.20 -2.92 10.59
CA TYR A 75 2.85 -4.33 10.75
C TYR A 75 3.21 -4.86 12.14
N ALA A 76 4.40 -4.54 12.64
CA ALA A 76 4.82 -4.88 14.00
C ALA A 76 3.90 -4.22 15.05
N LEU A 77 3.58 -2.93 14.89
CA LEU A 77 2.58 -2.27 15.72
C LEU A 77 1.25 -3.00 15.68
N TRP A 78 0.74 -3.32 14.49
CA TRP A 78 -0.53 -4.05 14.34
C TRP A 78 -0.52 -5.37 15.09
N ARG A 79 0.55 -6.16 15.00
CA ARG A 79 0.69 -7.44 15.71
C ARG A 79 0.72 -7.27 17.23
N SER A 80 1.31 -6.20 17.72
CA SER A 80 1.42 -5.92 19.16
C SER A 80 0.09 -5.53 19.82
N LEU A 81 -0.93 -5.18 19.04
CA LEU A 81 -2.22 -4.71 19.57
C LEU A 81 -3.15 -5.89 19.92
N PRO A 82 -3.91 -5.78 21.04
CA PRO A 82 -4.93 -6.76 21.38
C PRO A 82 -6.13 -6.69 20.43
N GLU A 83 -6.92 -7.75 20.41
CA GLU A 83 -8.23 -7.76 19.75
C GLU A 83 -9.31 -7.09 20.63
N PRO A 84 -10.36 -6.48 20.06
CA PRO A 84 -10.55 -6.26 18.61
C PRO A 84 -9.68 -5.11 18.09
N LYS A 85 -9.22 -5.25 16.85
CA LYS A 85 -8.46 -4.19 16.13
C LYS A 85 -8.84 -4.16 14.67
N LYS A 86 -8.65 -3.00 14.05
CA LYS A 86 -8.91 -2.83 12.61
C LYS A 86 -7.96 -3.66 11.76
N ARG A 87 -8.40 -3.99 10.56
CA ARG A 87 -7.51 -4.45 9.49
C ARG A 87 -6.56 -3.33 9.10
N LEU A 88 -5.37 -3.69 8.66
CA LEU A 88 -4.39 -2.74 8.11
C LEU A 88 -4.26 -2.98 6.60
N GLU A 89 -4.60 -1.98 5.81
CA GLU A 89 -4.31 -1.94 4.39
C GLU A 89 -3.24 -0.89 4.13
N PHE A 90 -2.08 -1.31 3.66
CA PHE A 90 -0.95 -0.43 3.38
C PHE A 90 -0.71 -0.40 1.88
N SER A 91 -0.69 0.78 1.30
CA SER A 91 -0.41 1.01 -0.12
C SER A 91 0.87 1.83 -0.25
N SER A 92 1.81 1.41 -1.07
CA SER A 92 3.04 2.17 -1.29
C SER A 92 3.39 2.25 -2.77
N ILE A 93 3.78 3.44 -3.22
CA ILE A 93 4.19 3.72 -4.60
C ILE A 93 5.72 3.77 -4.63
N GLU A 94 6.34 2.94 -5.49
CA GLU A 94 7.79 2.82 -5.55
C GLU A 94 8.28 2.84 -7.01
N GLY A 95 9.05 3.86 -7.35
CA GLY A 95 9.62 4.03 -8.68
C GLY A 95 10.82 3.12 -8.96
N PHE A 96 11.63 2.86 -7.96
CA PHE A 96 12.89 2.14 -8.04
C PHE A 96 13.00 1.09 -6.93
N PRO A 97 12.25 -0.03 -7.03
CA PRO A 97 12.22 -1.02 -5.96
C PRO A 97 13.61 -1.59 -5.66
N LEU A 98 13.90 -1.77 -4.38
CA LEU A 98 15.12 -2.46 -3.96
C LEU A 98 15.13 -3.91 -4.46
N SER A 99 16.31 -4.42 -4.75
CA SER A 99 16.47 -5.84 -5.01
C SER A 99 16.18 -6.67 -3.74
N ILE A 100 15.82 -7.94 -3.92
CA ILE A 100 15.60 -8.86 -2.79
C ILE A 100 16.87 -9.01 -1.93
N SER A 101 18.07 -8.91 -2.55
CA SER A 101 19.35 -8.93 -1.85
C SER A 101 19.56 -7.71 -0.96
N ASP A 102 19.16 -6.54 -1.45
CA ASP A 102 19.27 -5.30 -0.69
C ASP A 102 18.26 -5.23 0.45
N LEU A 103 17.03 -5.70 0.21
CA LEU A 103 16.04 -5.85 1.28
C LEU A 103 16.50 -6.83 2.37
N LYS A 104 17.17 -7.94 1.98
CA LYS A 104 17.78 -8.86 2.96
C LYS A 104 18.90 -8.22 3.76
N LEU A 105 19.65 -7.27 3.20
CA LEU A 105 20.63 -6.50 3.95
C LEU A 105 19.94 -5.51 4.89
N ALA A 106 18.96 -4.77 4.42
CA ALA A 106 18.18 -3.83 5.23
C ALA A 106 17.49 -4.51 6.42
N SER A 107 16.94 -5.71 6.24
CA SER A 107 16.28 -6.46 7.30
C SER A 107 17.15 -6.85 8.49
N LYS A 108 18.47 -6.81 8.34
CA LYS A 108 19.42 -7.11 9.42
C LYS A 108 19.69 -5.94 10.35
N ILE A 109 19.27 -4.75 9.97
CA ILE A 109 19.56 -3.51 10.72
C ILE A 109 18.66 -3.43 11.96
N TRP A 110 17.43 -3.93 11.87
CA TRP A 110 16.46 -3.96 12.97
C TRP A 110 16.07 -5.41 13.30
N PRO A 111 16.91 -6.13 14.10
CA PRO A 111 16.63 -7.53 14.46
C PRO A 111 15.28 -7.73 15.16
N GLU A 112 14.79 -6.73 15.89
CA GLU A 112 13.51 -6.70 16.56
C GLU A 112 12.31 -6.78 15.60
N LEU A 113 12.49 -6.40 14.33
CA LEU A 113 11.49 -6.49 13.26
C LEU A 113 11.73 -7.71 12.34
N GLY A 114 12.57 -8.64 12.78
CA GLY A 114 13.01 -9.77 11.97
C GLY A 114 11.89 -10.69 11.51
N PHE A 115 10.81 -10.82 12.30
CA PHE A 115 9.63 -11.62 11.90
C PHE A 115 8.92 -10.96 10.72
N GLU A 116 8.60 -9.67 10.82
CA GLU A 116 7.84 -8.94 9.81
C GLU A 116 8.63 -8.83 8.50
N TYR A 117 9.93 -8.59 8.59
CA TYR A 117 10.81 -8.62 7.42
C TYR A 117 10.86 -10.00 6.76
N LYS A 118 10.90 -11.08 7.54
CA LYS A 118 10.89 -12.44 7.00
C LYS A 118 9.60 -12.69 6.23
N GLU A 119 8.44 -12.31 6.78
CA GLU A 119 7.15 -12.45 6.11
C GLU A 119 7.08 -11.64 4.81
N LEU A 120 7.61 -10.41 4.82
CA LEU A 120 7.72 -9.58 3.61
C LEU A 120 8.64 -10.24 2.57
N LEU A 121 9.83 -10.68 2.96
CA LEU A 121 10.83 -11.28 2.05
C LEU A 121 10.33 -12.57 1.39
N ASN A 122 9.48 -13.35 2.08
CA ASN A 122 8.87 -14.56 1.54
C ASN A 122 7.91 -14.29 0.38
N GLN A 123 7.33 -13.08 0.32
CA GLN A 123 6.31 -12.70 -0.66
C GLN A 123 6.78 -11.55 -1.57
N TYR A 124 7.95 -10.94 -1.32
CA TYR A 124 8.38 -9.74 -2.05
C TYR A 124 8.47 -10.03 -3.55
N PRO A 125 7.74 -9.27 -4.37
CA PRO A 125 7.60 -9.59 -5.78
C PRO A 125 8.86 -9.23 -6.58
N SER A 126 9.02 -9.88 -7.73
CA SER A 126 9.95 -9.42 -8.74
C SER A 126 9.62 -7.99 -9.19
N PRO A 127 10.61 -7.18 -9.59
CA PRO A 127 10.42 -5.78 -9.97
C PRO A 127 9.75 -5.67 -11.35
N ILE A 128 8.47 -6.03 -11.42
CA ILE A 128 7.62 -5.92 -12.60
C ILE A 128 6.69 -4.75 -12.42
N THR A 129 6.65 -3.85 -13.41
CA THR A 129 5.78 -2.67 -13.42
C THR A 129 4.33 -3.04 -13.15
N GLY A 130 3.70 -2.37 -12.23
CA GLY A 130 2.27 -2.48 -11.93
C GLY A 130 1.99 -2.76 -10.46
N PHE A 131 0.82 -3.31 -10.21
CA PHE A 131 0.27 -3.56 -8.89
C PHE A 131 0.62 -4.95 -8.38
N HIS A 132 1.11 -5.05 -7.16
CA HIS A 132 1.41 -6.30 -6.45
C HIS A 132 0.65 -6.31 -5.13
N TYR A 133 0.01 -7.43 -4.83
CA TYR A 133 -0.80 -7.59 -3.63
C TYR A 133 -0.26 -8.73 -2.77
N LEU A 134 0.09 -8.40 -1.52
CA LEU A 134 0.61 -9.32 -0.53
C LEU A 134 -0.33 -9.37 0.67
N GLU A 135 -0.55 -10.56 1.20
CA GLU A 135 -1.42 -10.77 2.37
C GLU A 135 -0.64 -11.35 3.54
N PHE A 136 -0.92 -10.84 4.72
CA PHE A 136 -0.36 -11.26 6.01
C PHE A 136 -1.49 -11.47 7.00
N GLU A 137 -1.24 -12.25 8.06
CA GLU A 137 -2.20 -12.49 9.14
C GLU A 137 -3.59 -12.93 8.62
N SER A 138 -3.58 -13.91 7.71
CA SER A 138 -4.81 -14.41 7.05
C SER A 138 -5.64 -13.31 6.37
N GLY A 139 -4.97 -12.32 5.75
CA GLY A 139 -5.60 -11.23 5.02
C GLY A 139 -6.07 -10.07 5.89
N ARG A 140 -5.74 -10.06 7.19
CA ARG A 140 -6.05 -8.92 8.08
C ARG A 140 -5.05 -7.78 7.95
N VAL A 141 -3.85 -8.06 7.46
CA VAL A 141 -2.85 -7.08 7.03
C VAL A 141 -2.60 -7.31 5.55
N SER A 142 -2.61 -6.26 4.77
CA SER A 142 -2.30 -6.33 3.35
C SER A 142 -1.36 -5.22 2.93
N LEU A 143 -0.46 -5.54 2.00
CA LEU A 143 0.45 -4.60 1.36
C LEU A 143 0.17 -4.57 -0.13
N LYS A 144 -0.12 -3.38 -0.63
CA LYS A 144 -0.28 -3.07 -2.05
C LYS A 144 0.94 -2.29 -2.52
N LEU A 145 1.81 -2.94 -3.28
CA LEU A 145 2.98 -2.30 -3.88
C LEU A 145 2.67 -1.90 -5.32
N PHE A 146 2.92 -0.65 -5.63
CA PHE A 146 2.78 -0.11 -6.99
C PHE A 146 4.17 0.21 -7.52
N PHE A 147 4.77 -0.76 -8.23
CA PHE A 147 6.07 -0.55 -8.87
C PHE A 147 5.89 0.32 -10.12
N GLU A 148 5.81 1.60 -9.91
CA GLU A 148 5.51 2.61 -10.91
C GLU A 148 6.10 3.96 -10.47
N GLU A 149 6.41 4.84 -11.42
CA GLU A 149 6.68 6.24 -11.10
C GLU A 149 5.43 6.91 -10.57
N LEU A 150 5.61 7.83 -9.63
CA LEU A 150 4.50 8.45 -8.92
C LEU A 150 3.41 8.97 -9.86
N ASN A 151 3.77 9.80 -10.83
CA ASN A 151 2.80 10.42 -11.74
C ASN A 151 2.02 9.37 -12.56
N ASN A 152 2.68 8.29 -12.97
CA ASN A 152 2.05 7.19 -13.70
C ASN A 152 1.12 6.37 -12.80
N ALA A 153 1.48 6.20 -11.53
CA ALA A 153 0.62 5.53 -10.55
C ALA A 153 -0.64 6.34 -10.27
N LEU A 154 -0.50 7.67 -10.08
CA LEU A 154 -1.63 8.57 -9.84
C LEU A 154 -2.62 8.64 -11.02
N ASP A 155 -2.15 8.43 -12.26
CA ASP A 155 -3.03 8.37 -13.44
C ASP A 155 -3.81 7.05 -13.57
N LYS A 156 -3.27 5.97 -13.00
CA LYS A 156 -3.81 4.62 -13.20
C LYS A 156 -4.61 4.09 -12.03
N TYR A 157 -4.34 4.56 -10.82
CA TYR A 157 -4.88 4.00 -9.59
C TYR A 157 -5.51 5.07 -8.70
N GLN A 158 -6.47 4.64 -7.91
CA GLN A 158 -7.14 5.47 -6.91
C GLN A 158 -6.63 5.08 -5.51
N PHE A 159 -6.05 6.04 -4.79
CA PHE A 159 -5.44 5.80 -3.49
C PHE A 159 -6.32 6.34 -2.36
N PHE A 160 -7.46 5.66 -2.11
CA PHE A 160 -8.29 5.98 -0.95
C PHE A 160 -7.54 5.74 0.34
N SER A 161 -7.37 6.79 1.14
CA SER A 161 -6.50 6.71 2.30
C SER A 161 -7.05 7.45 3.52
N ASP A 162 -6.91 6.81 4.68
CA ASP A 162 -7.16 7.41 5.98
C ASP A 162 -5.90 8.11 6.52
N VAL A 163 -4.72 7.69 6.04
CA VAL A 163 -3.42 8.20 6.46
C VAL A 163 -2.48 8.27 5.26
N TRP A 164 -1.81 9.40 5.10
CA TRP A 164 -0.74 9.56 4.13
C TRP A 164 0.62 9.71 4.82
N PHE A 165 1.56 8.86 4.43
CA PHE A 165 2.97 9.00 4.72
C PHE A 165 3.64 9.59 3.49
N LEU A 166 3.98 10.87 3.54
CA LEU A 166 4.76 11.50 2.47
C LEU A 166 6.24 11.30 2.77
N ASP A 167 6.72 10.16 2.30
CA ASP A 167 8.11 9.73 2.43
C ASP A 167 8.80 9.68 1.06
N GLY A 168 10.07 9.34 1.05
CA GLY A 168 10.94 9.30 -0.12
C GLY A 168 12.12 10.26 0.02
N PHE A 169 12.87 10.43 -1.07
CA PHE A 169 14.04 11.30 -1.07
C PHE A 169 13.65 12.76 -0.83
N ALA A 170 14.60 13.49 -0.21
CA ALA A 170 14.37 14.89 0.15
C ALA A 170 13.80 15.71 -1.03
N PRO A 171 12.87 16.65 -0.79
CA PRO A 171 12.27 17.45 -1.86
C PRO A 171 13.25 18.17 -2.77
N SER A 172 14.44 18.49 -2.27
CA SER A 172 15.55 19.09 -3.06
C SER A 172 16.29 18.08 -3.94
N LYS A 173 16.10 16.77 -3.71
CA LYS A 173 16.78 15.69 -4.43
C LYS A 173 15.85 15.00 -5.43
N ASN A 174 14.56 15.00 -5.17
CA ASN A 174 13.53 14.37 -6.03
C ASN A 174 12.26 15.23 -6.04
N GLU A 175 12.32 16.38 -6.71
CA GLU A 175 11.19 17.34 -6.77
C GLU A 175 9.94 16.75 -7.41
N GLU A 176 10.10 15.80 -8.35
CA GLU A 176 8.98 15.16 -9.05
C GLU A 176 8.05 14.37 -8.13
N MET A 177 8.53 13.87 -7.01
CA MET A 177 7.68 13.20 -6.01
C MET A 177 6.82 14.17 -5.17
N TRP A 178 7.06 15.47 -5.26
CA TRP A 178 6.42 16.48 -4.42
C TRP A 178 5.60 17.50 -5.22
N ASN A 179 5.14 17.09 -6.40
CA ASN A 179 4.42 17.96 -7.32
C ASN A 179 2.94 18.14 -6.93
N SER A 180 2.26 19.15 -7.52
CA SER A 180 0.86 19.46 -7.23
C SER A 180 -0.09 18.30 -7.52
N LYS A 181 0.20 17.48 -8.54
CA LYS A 181 -0.64 16.34 -8.92
C LYS A 181 -0.81 15.33 -7.78
N LEU A 182 0.25 15.09 -6.98
CA LEU A 182 0.15 14.24 -5.79
C LEU A 182 -0.85 14.83 -4.80
N PHE A 183 -0.74 16.12 -4.49
CA PHE A 183 -1.58 16.76 -3.48
C PHE A 183 -3.04 16.87 -3.93
N ASP A 184 -3.29 17.13 -5.22
CA ASP A 184 -4.63 17.09 -5.82
C ASP A 184 -5.24 15.69 -5.74
N HIS A 185 -4.45 14.66 -6.03
CA HIS A 185 -4.87 13.27 -5.90
C HIS A 185 -5.18 12.90 -4.44
N MET A 186 -4.32 13.30 -3.51
CA MET A 186 -4.57 13.11 -2.08
C MET A 186 -5.89 13.79 -1.67
N ALA A 187 -6.14 15.01 -2.13
CA ALA A 187 -7.37 15.72 -1.84
C ALA A 187 -8.62 15.00 -2.36
N LEU A 188 -8.53 14.41 -3.55
CA LEU A 188 -9.64 13.69 -4.19
C LEU A 188 -10.01 12.40 -3.46
N TYR A 189 -9.00 11.66 -2.96
CA TYR A 189 -9.18 10.33 -2.36
C TYR A 189 -9.01 10.32 -0.82
N SER A 190 -9.08 11.47 -0.18
CA SER A 190 -9.08 11.63 1.27
C SER A 190 -10.47 11.89 1.82
N ASN A 191 -10.73 11.43 3.04
CA ASN A 191 -11.95 11.72 3.79
C ASN A 191 -11.69 12.76 4.90
N HIS A 192 -12.72 13.16 5.62
CA HIS A 192 -12.66 14.18 6.69
C HIS A 192 -11.80 13.78 7.91
N GLN A 193 -11.37 12.54 8.00
CA GLN A 193 -10.51 12.02 9.07
C GLN A 193 -9.09 11.73 8.57
N THR A 194 -8.80 12.02 7.30
CA THR A 194 -7.49 11.76 6.73
C THR A 194 -6.43 12.65 7.36
N THR A 195 -5.34 12.03 7.78
CA THR A 195 -4.16 12.71 8.31
C THR A 195 -2.95 12.47 7.40
N VAL A 196 -2.02 13.40 7.44
CA VAL A 196 -0.80 13.39 6.63
C VAL A 196 0.38 13.72 7.52
N SER A 197 1.50 13.06 7.33
CA SER A 197 2.76 13.47 7.94
C SER A 197 3.93 13.31 6.98
N THR A 198 4.96 14.09 7.21
CA THR A 198 6.22 14.03 6.46
C THR A 198 7.37 14.57 7.29
N PHE A 199 8.55 14.01 7.08
CA PHE A 199 9.79 14.43 7.74
C PHE A 199 10.27 15.82 7.33
N THR A 200 9.77 16.37 6.23
CA THR A 200 10.18 17.66 5.69
C THR A 200 9.32 18.83 6.18
N ALA A 201 9.91 20.01 6.28
CA ALA A 201 9.22 21.28 6.52
C ALA A 201 9.31 22.22 5.32
N ALA A 202 9.60 21.71 4.11
CA ALA A 202 9.79 22.49 2.90
C ALA A 202 8.57 23.39 2.60
N GLY A 203 8.82 24.66 2.33
CA GLY A 203 7.77 25.66 2.18
C GLY A 203 6.81 25.38 1.03
N PHE A 204 7.29 24.80 -0.07
CA PHE A 204 6.43 24.47 -1.21
C PHE A 204 5.54 23.25 -0.92
N VAL A 205 6.03 22.24 -0.19
CA VAL A 205 5.24 21.09 0.27
C VAL A 205 4.09 21.59 1.15
N ARG A 206 4.38 22.49 2.08
CA ARG A 206 3.36 23.10 2.93
C ARG A 206 2.31 23.85 2.12
N ARG A 207 2.73 24.66 1.14
CA ARG A 207 1.80 25.41 0.29
C ARG A 207 0.91 24.48 -0.52
N ASN A 208 1.48 23.48 -1.17
CA ASN A 208 0.73 22.51 -1.98
C ASN A 208 -0.31 21.75 -1.15
N LEU A 209 0.00 21.37 0.10
CA LEU A 209 -0.98 20.76 1.01
C LEU A 209 -2.13 21.73 1.35
N ILE A 210 -1.80 23.01 1.61
CA ILE A 210 -2.83 24.05 1.89
C ILE A 210 -3.71 24.26 0.66
N ASP A 211 -3.11 24.40 -0.51
CA ASP A 211 -3.82 24.62 -1.78
C ASP A 211 -4.73 23.44 -2.14
N ALA A 212 -4.33 22.22 -1.75
CA ALA A 212 -5.14 21.01 -1.86
C ALA A 212 -6.24 20.88 -0.78
N GLY A 213 -6.36 21.84 0.14
CA GLY A 213 -7.43 21.90 1.14
C GLY A 213 -7.14 21.14 2.44
N PHE A 214 -5.87 20.92 2.77
CA PHE A 214 -5.48 20.38 4.07
C PHE A 214 -5.18 21.51 5.07
N ILE A 215 -5.53 21.30 6.32
CA ILE A 215 -5.10 22.14 7.44
C ILE A 215 -3.72 21.67 7.86
N VAL A 216 -2.71 22.51 7.69
CA VAL A 216 -1.30 22.15 7.85
C VAL A 216 -0.74 22.75 9.13
N SER A 217 -0.04 21.94 9.91
CA SER A 217 0.68 22.35 11.10
C SER A 217 2.17 21.98 10.98
N LYS A 218 3.01 22.86 11.51
CA LYS A 218 4.42 22.55 11.75
C LYS A 218 4.56 22.15 13.21
N ILE A 219 5.20 21.02 13.42
CA ILE A 219 5.54 20.51 14.75
C ILE A 219 7.04 20.27 14.85
N SER A 220 7.54 19.99 16.05
CA SER A 220 8.96 19.65 16.24
C SER A 220 9.35 18.48 15.35
N GLY A 221 10.45 18.61 14.64
CA GLY A 221 10.99 17.52 13.85
C GLY A 221 11.69 16.48 14.73
N PHE A 222 12.04 15.35 14.14
CA PHE A 222 12.73 14.29 14.85
C PHE A 222 14.19 14.69 15.16
N LYS A 223 14.59 14.57 16.43
CA LYS A 223 15.93 14.88 16.94
C LYS A 223 16.46 16.25 16.48
N GLN A 224 17.42 16.25 15.54
CA GLN A 224 18.10 17.48 15.07
C GLN A 224 17.29 18.26 14.03
N LYS A 225 16.23 17.66 13.46
CA LYS A 225 15.34 18.36 12.52
C LYS A 225 14.45 19.34 13.30
N ARG A 226 14.56 20.63 12.99
CA ARG A 226 13.85 21.68 13.71
C ARG A 226 12.33 21.52 13.63
N GLU A 227 11.82 21.22 12.44
CA GLU A 227 10.39 21.14 12.15
C GLU A 227 10.08 20.01 11.17
N MET A 228 8.88 19.46 11.28
CA MET A 228 8.24 18.58 10.32
C MET A 228 6.81 19.05 10.06
N ILE A 229 6.17 18.54 9.01
CA ILE A 229 4.80 18.89 8.67
C ILE A 229 3.86 17.73 9.04
N THR A 230 2.76 18.10 9.68
CA THR A 230 1.54 17.28 9.78
C THR A 230 0.39 18.03 9.15
N ALA A 231 -0.58 17.29 8.60
CA ALA A 231 -1.78 17.89 8.06
C ALA A 231 -3.01 17.00 8.32
N SER A 232 -4.18 17.62 8.31
CA SER A 232 -5.47 16.92 8.40
C SER A 232 -6.47 17.54 7.44
N ARG A 233 -7.45 16.74 7.02
CA ARG A 233 -8.50 17.22 6.14
C ARG A 233 -9.77 17.54 6.92
N HIS A 234 -10.30 18.78 6.74
CA HIS A 234 -11.63 19.15 7.20
C HIS A 234 -12.53 19.45 6.01
N LEU A 235 -13.72 18.85 5.98
CA LEU A 235 -14.66 18.95 4.85
C LEU A 235 -15.51 20.24 4.81
N GLU A 236 -15.20 21.28 5.55
CA GLU A 236 -15.93 22.54 5.45
C GLU A 236 -15.53 23.41 4.26
N SER A 237 -14.45 23.11 3.56
CA SER A 237 -14.13 23.76 2.29
C SER A 237 -14.82 23.03 1.15
N THR A 238 -15.61 23.75 0.37
CA THR A 238 -16.16 23.34 -0.92
C THR A 238 -15.08 22.78 -1.83
N THR A 239 -14.76 21.49 -1.65
CA THR A 239 -13.90 20.79 -2.56
C THR A 239 -14.58 20.78 -3.91
N LYS A 240 -13.88 21.30 -4.92
CA LYS A 240 -14.16 20.98 -6.32
C LYS A 240 -14.14 19.46 -6.39
N THR A 241 -15.29 18.84 -6.22
CA THR A 241 -15.51 17.45 -6.59
C THR A 241 -15.25 17.43 -8.08
N GLN A 242 -14.04 17.12 -8.48
CA GLN A 242 -13.81 16.81 -9.88
C GLN A 242 -14.74 15.64 -10.15
N ALA A 243 -15.75 15.88 -10.99
CA ALA A 243 -16.64 14.83 -11.44
C ALA A 243 -15.74 13.73 -12.02
N LEU A 244 -15.72 12.59 -11.35
CA LEU A 244 -15.06 11.42 -11.89
C LEU A 244 -15.64 11.17 -13.29
N PRO A 245 -14.81 10.79 -14.28
CA PRO A 245 -15.30 10.63 -15.63
C PRO A 245 -16.54 9.73 -15.64
N ASP A 246 -17.61 10.23 -16.23
CA ASP A 246 -18.88 9.50 -16.41
C ASP A 246 -18.69 8.38 -17.45
N GLN A 247 -17.94 7.37 -17.04
CA GLN A 247 -17.70 6.18 -17.86
C GLN A 247 -18.52 5.02 -17.27
N ALA A 248 -19.21 4.31 -18.13
CA ALA A 248 -20.15 3.25 -17.75
C ALA A 248 -19.55 2.14 -16.86
N TRP A 249 -18.22 1.99 -16.87
CA TRP A 249 -17.47 1.03 -16.03
C TRP A 249 -16.85 1.66 -14.79
N HIS A 250 -17.02 2.96 -14.56
CA HIS A 250 -16.53 3.62 -13.39
C HIS A 250 -17.47 3.37 -12.21
N ILE A 251 -17.04 2.53 -11.29
CA ILE A 251 -17.77 2.31 -10.04
C ILE A 251 -17.28 3.36 -9.04
N SER A 252 -18.11 4.37 -8.74
CA SER A 252 -17.80 5.32 -7.69
C SER A 252 -17.85 4.63 -6.33
N GLU A 253 -16.99 5.02 -5.37
CA GLU A 253 -17.06 4.49 -4.00
C GLU A 253 -18.41 4.76 -3.32
N ASN A 254 -19.07 5.86 -3.67
CA ASN A 254 -20.39 6.19 -3.17
C ASN A 254 -21.47 5.21 -3.64
N SER A 255 -21.23 4.45 -4.70
CA SER A 255 -22.11 3.39 -5.19
C SER A 255 -21.76 2.01 -4.65
N SER A 256 -20.65 1.86 -3.92
CA SER A 256 -20.36 0.60 -3.24
C SER A 256 -21.40 0.40 -2.15
N PRO A 257 -22.26 -0.61 -2.23
CA PRO A 257 -23.16 -0.91 -1.14
C PRO A 257 -22.30 -1.13 0.10
N ASN A 258 -22.68 -0.50 1.19
CA ASN A 258 -22.02 -0.66 2.49
C ASN A 258 -22.34 -2.06 3.02
N ILE A 259 -21.83 -3.10 2.35
CA ILE A 259 -22.05 -4.51 2.69
C ILE A 259 -21.18 -4.81 3.91
N LYS A 260 -21.61 -4.30 5.07
CA LYS A 260 -20.86 -4.47 6.33
C LYS A 260 -20.80 -5.92 6.81
N HIS A 261 -21.73 -6.78 6.42
CA HIS A 261 -21.77 -8.21 6.78
C HIS A 261 -22.54 -8.97 5.69
N GLY A 262 -22.03 -8.96 4.46
CA GLY A 262 -22.70 -9.59 3.34
C GLY A 262 -22.56 -11.12 3.34
N HIS A 263 -23.64 -11.80 3.03
CA HIS A 263 -23.61 -13.19 2.62
C HIS A 263 -23.46 -13.23 1.10
N VAL A 264 -22.36 -13.79 0.61
CA VAL A 264 -22.06 -13.89 -0.83
C VAL A 264 -22.32 -15.31 -1.29
N LEU A 265 -23.10 -15.44 -2.36
CA LEU A 265 -23.30 -16.71 -3.04
C LEU A 265 -22.33 -16.80 -4.22
N VAL A 266 -21.51 -17.85 -4.24
CA VAL A 266 -20.55 -18.15 -5.30
C VAL A 266 -21.07 -19.32 -6.11
N ILE A 267 -21.32 -19.14 -7.39
CA ILE A 267 -21.83 -20.19 -8.28
C ILE A 267 -20.65 -20.91 -8.93
N GLY A 268 -20.55 -22.21 -8.65
CA GLY A 268 -19.51 -23.10 -9.13
C GLY A 268 -18.38 -23.33 -8.13
N ALA A 269 -18.06 -24.61 -7.84
CA ALA A 269 -16.99 -25.03 -6.98
C ALA A 269 -15.72 -25.46 -7.75
N GLY A 270 -15.49 -24.89 -8.91
CA GLY A 270 -14.20 -24.96 -9.59
C GLY A 270 -13.14 -24.10 -8.90
N ILE A 271 -11.90 -24.10 -9.40
CA ILE A 271 -10.78 -23.35 -8.81
C ILE A 271 -11.12 -21.86 -8.63
N ALA A 272 -11.75 -21.23 -9.61
CA ALA A 272 -12.14 -19.81 -9.54
C ALA A 272 -13.15 -19.54 -8.42
N GLY A 273 -14.19 -20.37 -8.28
CA GLY A 273 -15.19 -20.21 -7.22
C GLY A 273 -14.62 -20.44 -5.83
N LEU A 274 -13.81 -21.48 -5.68
CA LEU A 274 -13.14 -21.78 -4.40
C LEU A 274 -12.18 -20.67 -3.96
N THR A 275 -11.34 -20.17 -4.86
CA THR A 275 -10.42 -19.07 -4.54
C THR A 275 -11.14 -17.77 -4.22
N THR A 276 -12.25 -17.49 -4.92
CA THR A 276 -13.13 -16.35 -4.62
C THR A 276 -13.74 -16.49 -3.22
N ALA A 277 -14.30 -17.66 -2.90
CA ALA A 277 -14.91 -17.91 -1.60
C ALA A 277 -13.88 -17.83 -0.45
N ILE A 278 -12.67 -18.38 -0.64
CA ILE A 278 -11.57 -18.29 0.33
C ILE A 278 -11.18 -16.82 0.55
N THR A 279 -11.01 -16.05 -0.51
CA THR A 279 -10.66 -14.63 -0.41
C THR A 279 -11.74 -13.82 0.31
N LEU A 280 -13.01 -14.08 0.01
CA LEU A 280 -14.14 -13.45 0.70
C LEU A 280 -14.17 -13.83 2.19
N ALA A 281 -13.96 -15.11 2.51
CA ALA A 281 -13.91 -15.57 3.91
C ALA A 281 -12.75 -14.93 4.69
N ARG A 282 -11.55 -14.84 4.08
CA ARG A 282 -10.40 -14.12 4.67
C ARG A 282 -10.72 -12.63 4.93
N LYS A 283 -11.56 -12.04 4.10
CA LYS A 283 -12.07 -10.66 4.28
C LYS A 283 -13.25 -10.58 5.26
N GLY A 284 -13.67 -11.71 5.87
CA GLY A 284 -14.73 -11.77 6.87
C GLY A 284 -16.15 -11.83 6.31
N PHE A 285 -16.33 -12.05 4.99
CA PHE A 285 -17.65 -12.30 4.42
C PHE A 285 -18.07 -13.75 4.66
N LYS A 286 -19.35 -13.97 4.87
CA LYS A 286 -19.93 -15.31 4.80
C LYS A 286 -20.08 -15.69 3.33
N ALA A 287 -19.32 -16.69 2.86
CA ALA A 287 -19.45 -17.21 1.51
C ALA A 287 -20.17 -18.56 1.51
N THR A 288 -21.13 -18.73 0.61
CA THR A 288 -21.76 -20.02 0.32
C THR A 288 -21.53 -20.37 -1.12
N ILE A 289 -21.00 -21.57 -1.38
CA ILE A 289 -20.76 -22.05 -2.74
C ILE A 289 -21.91 -22.95 -3.16
N ILE A 290 -22.45 -22.69 -4.36
CA ILE A 290 -23.47 -23.52 -5.00
C ILE A 290 -22.82 -24.24 -6.16
N GLU A 291 -22.84 -25.58 -6.12
CA GLU A 291 -22.26 -26.43 -7.16
C GLU A 291 -23.31 -27.40 -7.69
N LYS A 292 -23.30 -27.65 -8.99
CA LYS A 292 -24.23 -28.59 -9.63
C LYS A 292 -23.80 -30.05 -9.51
N GLN A 293 -22.52 -30.29 -9.29
CA GLN A 293 -21.94 -31.62 -9.10
C GLN A 293 -22.03 -32.01 -7.62
N GLU A 294 -21.80 -33.28 -7.30
CA GLU A 294 -21.86 -33.80 -5.92
C GLU A 294 -20.77 -33.23 -5.00
N GLY A 295 -19.68 -32.66 -5.56
CA GLY A 295 -18.58 -32.11 -4.79
C GLY A 295 -17.78 -31.05 -5.57
N PRO A 296 -16.82 -30.40 -4.89
CA PRO A 296 -15.96 -29.41 -5.52
C PRO A 296 -14.96 -30.05 -6.49
N LEU A 297 -14.47 -29.26 -7.44
CA LEU A 297 -13.40 -29.63 -8.38
C LEU A 297 -13.72 -30.86 -9.27
N GLN A 298 -14.98 -31.13 -9.57
CA GLN A 298 -15.37 -32.29 -10.41
C GLN A 298 -15.42 -31.97 -11.92
N GLY A 299 -15.25 -30.70 -12.30
CA GLY A 299 -15.16 -30.29 -13.71
C GLY A 299 -13.72 -30.21 -14.22
N ALA A 300 -13.42 -29.22 -15.05
CA ALA A 300 -12.08 -28.99 -15.59
C ALA A 300 -11.02 -28.80 -14.50
N SER A 301 -11.40 -28.27 -13.35
CA SER A 301 -10.51 -28.07 -12.18
C SER A 301 -10.23 -29.37 -11.40
N GLY A 302 -10.88 -30.47 -11.73
CA GLY A 302 -10.66 -31.78 -11.09
C GLY A 302 -9.54 -32.62 -11.70
N GLN A 303 -8.81 -32.09 -12.66
CA GLN A 303 -7.68 -32.77 -13.27
C GLN A 303 -6.56 -32.98 -12.23
N LYS A 304 -5.92 -34.17 -12.26
CA LYS A 304 -4.84 -34.51 -11.32
C LYS A 304 -3.63 -33.58 -11.42
N GLN A 305 -3.47 -32.91 -12.55
CA GLN A 305 -2.38 -31.98 -12.81
C GLN A 305 -2.93 -30.78 -13.58
N LEU A 306 -2.75 -29.60 -13.02
CA LEU A 306 -3.08 -28.32 -13.63
C LEU A 306 -1.81 -27.51 -13.82
N ILE A 307 -1.71 -26.85 -14.97
CA ILE A 307 -0.59 -25.96 -15.27
C ILE A 307 -1.10 -24.53 -15.14
N MET A 308 -0.44 -23.74 -14.28
CA MET A 308 -0.64 -22.32 -14.23
C MET A 308 0.12 -21.68 -15.40
N TYR A 309 -0.60 -21.28 -16.42
CA TYR A 309 -0.03 -20.77 -17.66
C TYR A 309 -0.61 -19.41 -18.01
N GLY A 310 0.27 -18.40 -18.12
CA GLY A 310 -0.06 -17.08 -18.61
C GLY A 310 0.25 -16.95 -20.12
N LYS A 311 -0.78 -16.71 -20.92
CA LYS A 311 -0.58 -16.37 -22.34
C LYS A 311 -0.37 -14.84 -22.44
N PHE A 312 0.88 -14.41 -22.54
CA PHE A 312 1.21 -13.00 -22.60
C PHE A 312 1.26 -12.52 -24.06
N PRO A 313 0.55 -11.45 -24.42
CA PRO A 313 0.69 -10.82 -25.74
C PRO A 313 2.07 -10.17 -25.89
N GLN A 314 2.52 -10.02 -27.14
CA GLN A 314 3.79 -9.37 -27.43
C GLN A 314 3.80 -7.87 -27.08
N GLN A 315 2.64 -7.24 -27.15
CA GLN A 315 2.48 -5.82 -26.83
C GLN A 315 2.02 -5.66 -25.37
N TYR A 316 2.55 -4.67 -24.67
CA TYR A 316 2.16 -4.32 -23.31
C TYR A 316 0.86 -3.50 -23.31
N THR A 317 -0.26 -4.20 -23.54
CA THR A 317 -1.62 -3.64 -23.52
C THR A 317 -2.21 -3.70 -22.10
N PRO A 318 -3.34 -3.02 -21.84
CA PRO A 318 -4.07 -3.16 -20.57
C PRO A 318 -4.40 -4.62 -20.23
N GLU A 319 -4.78 -5.43 -21.23
CA GLU A 319 -5.08 -6.86 -21.07
C GLU A 319 -3.82 -7.66 -20.71
N ALA A 320 -2.68 -7.37 -21.36
CA ALA A 320 -1.40 -7.98 -21.03
C ALA A 320 -1.03 -7.69 -19.56
N ARG A 321 -1.21 -6.45 -19.14
CA ARG A 321 -0.97 -6.04 -17.76
C ARG A 321 -1.84 -6.79 -16.77
N LEU A 322 -3.13 -6.91 -17.05
CA LEU A 322 -4.06 -7.68 -16.21
C LEU A 322 -3.62 -9.15 -16.09
N LEU A 323 -3.27 -9.79 -17.21
CA LEU A 323 -2.83 -11.19 -17.23
C LEU A 323 -1.53 -11.39 -16.44
N ILE A 324 -0.56 -10.47 -16.58
CA ILE A 324 0.69 -10.52 -15.82
C ILE A 324 0.40 -10.39 -14.32
N GLN A 325 -0.42 -9.42 -13.92
CA GLN A 325 -0.77 -9.22 -12.51
C GLN A 325 -1.53 -10.41 -11.93
N ALA A 326 -2.48 -10.96 -12.67
CA ALA A 326 -3.22 -12.15 -12.28
C ALA A 326 -2.29 -13.37 -12.10
N GLN A 327 -1.32 -13.55 -13.01
CA GLN A 327 -0.33 -14.63 -12.91
C GLN A 327 0.56 -14.47 -11.66
N LEU A 328 1.06 -13.27 -11.41
CA LEU A 328 1.91 -12.98 -10.24
C LEU A 328 1.13 -13.20 -8.95
N TYR A 329 -0.10 -12.73 -8.87
CA TYR A 329 -0.96 -12.98 -7.71
C TYR A 329 -1.23 -14.48 -7.51
N ALA A 330 -1.55 -15.21 -8.59
CA ALA A 330 -1.81 -16.64 -8.51
C ALA A 330 -0.59 -17.42 -7.99
N GLN A 331 0.63 -17.03 -8.37
CA GLN A 331 1.87 -17.67 -7.89
C GLN A 331 2.09 -17.50 -6.38
N THR A 332 1.56 -16.45 -5.78
CA THR A 332 1.64 -16.24 -4.33
C THR A 332 0.46 -16.86 -3.59
N PHE A 333 -0.66 -17.09 -4.29
CA PHE A 333 -1.88 -17.65 -3.71
C PHE A 333 -1.83 -19.17 -3.60
N PHE A 334 -1.23 -19.85 -4.59
CA PHE A 334 -1.11 -21.31 -4.72
C PHE A 334 0.32 -21.81 -4.42
#